data_5d98c7a429aa957ac9dacdaf34f9b4c4
#
_entry.id   5d98c7a429aa957ac9dacdaf34f9b4c4
#
_cell.length_a   1.000
_cell.length_b   1.000
_cell.length_c   1.000
_cell.angle_alpha   90.00
_cell.angle_beta   90.00
_cell.angle_gamma   90.00
#
_symmetry.space_group_name_H-M   'P 1'
#
loop_
_entity.id
_entity.type
_entity.pdbx_description
1 polymer ?
#
loop_
_entity_poly.entity_id
_entity_poly.type
_entity_poly.pdbx_seq_one_letter_code
_entity_poly.pdbx_strand_id
1 'polypeptide(L)'
;MENEKIIFLIDFDITISKRDSTDALLETHNPEYRKKLREQYKNGYVTMREFVISGLQSLNITKEEYIKTLQDKVDIDESFIDFIKSGADFRIVSAGTKLNIQGTLWKYGIKLNDDKIISNDISFDGNRIKITNPFLDKEMYYGVDKKEAVENFQRQGYKVIFVGDGPSDYRAVEVADFSFIRKNTRAVNFCKENNIKFMEFESFHEILKWILEKR
;
A
#
# COMPACT_ATOMS: atom_id res chain seq x y z
N MET A 1 -13.06 12.24 29.64
CA MET A 1 -12.66 11.05 28.85
C MET A 1 -11.68 11.56 27.81
N GLU A 2 -10.43 11.11 27.85
CA GLU A 2 -9.47 11.46 26.81
C GLU A 2 -10.03 10.95 25.47
N ASN A 3 -10.11 11.83 24.46
CA ASN A 3 -10.47 11.41 23.12
C ASN A 3 -9.42 10.41 22.62
N GLU A 4 -9.82 9.16 22.39
CA GLU A 4 -8.94 8.14 21.79
C GLU A 4 -8.35 8.70 20.49
N LYS A 5 -7.03 8.74 20.40
CA LYS A 5 -6.32 9.14 19.19
C LYS A 5 -6.41 7.99 18.19
N ILE A 6 -7.18 8.16 17.13
CA ILE A 6 -7.32 7.15 16.07
C ILE A 6 -6.44 7.54 14.90
N ILE A 7 -5.70 6.57 14.34
CA ILE A 7 -4.97 6.69 13.09
C ILE A 7 -5.32 5.55 12.14
N PHE A 8 -5.45 5.85 10.86
CA PHE A 8 -5.63 4.87 9.80
C PHE A 8 -4.28 4.58 9.13
N LEU A 9 -3.86 3.31 9.11
CA LEU A 9 -2.74 2.85 8.31
C LEU A 9 -3.32 2.13 7.10
N ILE A 10 -3.09 2.67 5.90
CA ILE A 10 -3.80 2.29 4.70
C ILE A 10 -2.80 1.77 3.67
N ASP A 11 -2.99 0.54 3.21
CA ASP A 11 -2.25 0.01 2.06
C ASP A 11 -2.61 0.76 0.78
N PHE A 12 -1.70 0.72 -0.21
CA PHE A 12 -1.90 1.48 -1.45
C PHE A 12 -2.43 0.62 -2.59
N ASP A 13 -1.66 -0.39 -3.00
CA ASP A 13 -1.97 -1.20 -4.18
C ASP A 13 -3.20 -2.10 -3.92
N ILE A 14 -4.20 -2.07 -4.83
CA ILE A 14 -5.49 -2.78 -4.71
C ILE A 14 -6.36 -2.30 -3.51
N THR A 15 -5.82 -1.43 -2.65
CA THR A 15 -6.55 -0.86 -1.51
C THR A 15 -7.02 0.58 -1.80
N ILE A 16 -6.10 1.51 -2.04
CA ILE A 16 -6.42 2.86 -2.56
C ILE A 16 -6.50 2.81 -4.08
N SER A 17 -5.50 2.22 -4.73
CA SER A 17 -5.48 2.04 -6.17
C SER A 17 -6.34 0.86 -6.61
N LYS A 18 -6.87 0.91 -7.84
CA LYS A 18 -7.70 -0.17 -8.43
C LYS A 18 -6.89 -1.29 -9.04
N ARG A 19 -5.56 -1.13 -9.11
CA ARG A 19 -4.63 -2.16 -9.58
C ARG A 19 -3.25 -1.98 -8.97
N ASP A 20 -2.45 -3.04 -8.99
CA ASP A 20 -1.05 -2.99 -8.55
C ASP A 20 -0.23 -2.08 -9.47
N SER A 21 0.40 -1.07 -8.86
CA SER A 21 1.15 -0.03 -9.56
C SER A 21 2.48 -0.55 -10.12
N THR A 22 3.16 -1.43 -9.41
CA THR A 22 4.39 -2.08 -9.88
C THR A 22 4.09 -3.00 -11.06
N ASP A 23 3.00 -3.77 -10.98
CA ASP A 23 2.57 -4.65 -12.05
C ASP A 23 2.17 -3.87 -13.32
N ALA A 24 1.54 -2.69 -13.16
CA ALA A 24 1.19 -1.81 -14.28
C ALA A 24 2.42 -1.27 -15.03
N LEU A 25 3.46 -0.89 -14.29
CA LEU A 25 4.74 -0.46 -14.87
C LEU A 25 5.42 -1.59 -15.64
N LEU A 26 5.49 -2.77 -15.03
CA LEU A 26 6.08 -3.95 -15.65
C LEU A 26 5.32 -4.40 -16.90
N GLU A 27 3.99 -4.39 -16.85
CA GLU A 27 3.16 -4.74 -18.00
C GLU A 27 3.41 -3.82 -19.20
N THR A 28 3.64 -2.54 -18.93
CA THR A 28 3.84 -1.52 -19.97
C THR A 28 5.25 -1.56 -20.55
N HIS A 29 6.28 -1.72 -19.73
CA HIS A 29 7.66 -1.48 -20.14
C HIS A 29 8.54 -2.74 -20.22
N ASN A 30 8.16 -3.83 -19.54
CA ASN A 30 8.90 -5.10 -19.60
C ASN A 30 7.98 -6.31 -19.37
N PRO A 31 7.01 -6.55 -20.28
CA PRO A 31 5.98 -7.59 -20.11
C PRO A 31 6.56 -9.01 -20.04
N GLU A 32 7.63 -9.29 -20.76
CA GLU A 32 8.27 -10.62 -20.77
C GLU A 32 8.93 -10.90 -19.40
N TYR A 33 9.66 -9.93 -18.86
CA TYR A 33 10.26 -10.09 -17.53
C TYR A 33 9.18 -10.14 -16.43
N ARG A 34 8.11 -9.34 -16.54
CA ARG A 34 6.92 -9.43 -15.68
C ARG A 34 6.38 -10.85 -15.60
N LYS A 35 6.16 -11.49 -16.75
CA LYS A 35 5.64 -12.86 -16.82
C LYS A 35 6.55 -13.84 -16.07
N LYS A 36 7.86 -13.80 -16.34
CA LYS A 36 8.86 -14.63 -15.66
C LYS A 36 8.85 -14.37 -14.14
N LEU A 37 8.87 -13.11 -13.73
CA LEU A 37 8.96 -12.71 -12.33
C LEU A 37 7.70 -13.11 -11.53
N ARG A 38 6.51 -13.00 -12.15
CA ARG A 38 5.25 -13.47 -11.55
C ARG A 38 5.23 -14.98 -11.36
N GLU A 39 5.77 -15.75 -12.30
CA GLU A 39 5.90 -17.18 -12.17
C GLU A 39 6.86 -17.55 -11.03
N GLN A 40 8.02 -16.90 -10.95
CA GLN A 40 8.97 -17.09 -9.87
C GLN A 40 8.36 -16.75 -8.50
N TYR A 41 7.63 -15.64 -8.39
CA TYR A 41 6.94 -15.25 -7.16
C TYR A 41 5.85 -16.27 -6.76
N LYS A 42 5.04 -16.72 -7.73
CA LYS A 42 3.99 -17.73 -7.49
C LYS A 42 4.54 -19.06 -6.99
N ASN A 43 5.73 -19.43 -7.44
CA ASN A 43 6.43 -20.67 -7.06
C ASN A 43 7.32 -20.50 -5.81
N GLY A 44 7.34 -19.32 -5.18
CA GLY A 44 8.13 -19.05 -3.98
C GLY A 44 9.64 -18.91 -4.20
N TYR A 45 10.08 -18.73 -5.44
CA TYR A 45 11.51 -18.54 -5.78
C TYR A 45 12.01 -17.12 -5.54
N VAL A 46 11.10 -16.15 -5.45
CA VAL A 46 11.40 -14.76 -5.09
C VAL A 46 10.40 -14.29 -4.04
N THR A 47 10.87 -13.45 -3.13
CA THR A 47 10.05 -12.77 -2.13
C THR A 47 9.28 -11.61 -2.78
N MET A 48 8.30 -11.05 -2.07
CA MET A 48 7.59 -9.86 -2.53
C MET A 48 8.55 -8.66 -2.70
N ARG A 49 9.48 -8.50 -1.76
CA ARG A 49 10.54 -7.49 -1.84
C ARG A 49 11.37 -7.64 -3.12
N GLU A 50 11.82 -8.85 -3.41
CA GLU A 50 12.60 -9.12 -4.62
C GLU A 50 11.77 -8.91 -5.89
N PHE A 51 10.47 -9.25 -5.86
CA PHE A 51 9.56 -8.96 -6.96
C PHE A 51 9.51 -7.46 -7.27
N VAL A 52 9.29 -6.62 -6.27
CA VAL A 52 9.24 -5.16 -6.44
C VAL A 52 10.59 -4.60 -6.90
N ILE A 53 11.67 -4.96 -6.23
CA ILE A 53 13.01 -4.42 -6.52
C ILE A 53 13.47 -4.85 -7.90
N SER A 54 13.51 -6.16 -8.18
CA SER A 54 14.00 -6.69 -9.46
C SER A 54 13.10 -6.26 -10.61
N GLY A 55 11.80 -6.21 -10.37
CA GLY A 55 10.82 -5.73 -11.33
C GLY A 55 11.11 -4.29 -11.75
N LEU A 56 11.12 -3.37 -10.81
CA LEU A 56 11.33 -1.95 -11.10
C LEU A 56 12.75 -1.67 -11.64
N GLN A 57 13.78 -2.34 -11.13
CA GLN A 57 15.15 -2.20 -11.63
C GLN A 57 15.35 -2.77 -13.04
N SER A 58 14.45 -3.62 -13.52
CA SER A 58 14.47 -4.13 -14.90
C SER A 58 13.97 -3.12 -15.94
N LEU A 59 13.36 -2.02 -15.47
CA LEU A 59 12.86 -0.96 -16.34
C LEU A 59 13.99 -0.04 -16.78
N ASN A 60 14.02 0.28 -18.08
CA ASN A 60 14.97 1.23 -18.66
C ASN A 60 14.19 2.46 -19.15
N ILE A 61 13.67 3.24 -18.21
CA ILE A 61 12.78 4.37 -18.46
C ILE A 61 13.17 5.58 -17.62
N THR A 62 12.84 6.78 -18.09
CA THR A 62 13.01 8.02 -17.34
C THR A 62 12.00 8.12 -16.20
N LYS A 63 12.27 9.01 -15.25
CA LYS A 63 11.33 9.34 -14.18
C LYS A 63 9.99 9.86 -14.72
N GLU A 64 10.02 10.63 -15.78
CA GLU A 64 8.86 11.22 -16.44
C GLU A 64 7.97 10.13 -17.07
N GLU A 65 8.57 9.16 -17.77
CA GLU A 65 7.87 8.00 -18.34
C GLU A 65 7.26 7.13 -17.26
N TYR A 66 7.99 6.94 -16.15
CA TYR A 66 7.51 6.21 -14.99
C TYR A 66 6.23 6.85 -14.42
N ILE A 67 6.28 8.16 -14.13
CA ILE A 67 5.13 8.91 -13.60
C ILE A 67 3.97 8.90 -14.60
N LYS A 68 4.26 9.15 -15.88
CA LYS A 68 3.23 9.12 -16.93
C LYS A 68 2.51 7.78 -16.98
N THR A 69 3.25 6.68 -16.90
CA THR A 69 2.65 5.34 -16.91
C THR A 69 1.73 5.12 -15.71
N LEU A 70 2.15 5.53 -14.52
CA LEU A 70 1.28 5.46 -13.33
C LEU A 70 -0.02 6.24 -13.53
N GLN A 71 0.07 7.47 -14.03
CA GLN A 71 -1.09 8.32 -14.28
C GLN A 71 -2.03 7.76 -15.37
N ASP A 72 -1.47 7.14 -16.41
CA ASP A 72 -2.24 6.58 -17.52
C ASP A 72 -2.87 5.22 -17.17
N LYS A 73 -2.25 4.43 -16.30
CA LYS A 73 -2.60 3.03 -16.09
C LYS A 73 -3.17 2.68 -14.71
N VAL A 74 -2.99 3.55 -13.73
CA VAL A 74 -3.41 3.27 -12.35
C VAL A 74 -4.44 4.30 -11.90
N ASP A 75 -5.67 3.82 -11.72
CA ASP A 75 -6.75 4.60 -11.12
C ASP A 75 -6.86 4.33 -9.62
N ILE A 76 -7.45 5.26 -8.89
CA ILE A 76 -7.77 5.10 -7.47
C ILE A 76 -9.28 4.92 -7.25
N ASP A 77 -9.61 4.44 -6.07
CA ASP A 77 -10.96 4.61 -5.53
C ASP A 77 -11.14 6.10 -5.18
N GLU A 78 -11.94 6.81 -5.99
CA GLU A 78 -12.10 8.27 -5.84
C GLU A 78 -12.74 8.66 -4.50
N SER A 79 -13.46 7.76 -3.84
CA SER A 79 -13.97 7.99 -2.49
C SER A 79 -12.86 8.20 -1.44
N PHE A 80 -11.61 7.82 -1.75
CA PHE A 80 -10.45 8.17 -0.95
C PHE A 80 -10.19 9.68 -0.88
N ILE A 81 -10.59 10.43 -1.91
CA ILE A 81 -10.51 11.90 -1.90
C ILE A 81 -11.38 12.49 -0.77
N ASP A 82 -12.59 11.95 -0.62
CA ASP A 82 -13.48 12.39 0.45
C ASP A 82 -13.00 11.94 1.82
N PHE A 83 -12.36 10.76 1.90
CA PHE A 83 -11.69 10.31 3.11
C PHE A 83 -10.58 11.30 3.55
N ILE A 84 -9.73 11.76 2.63
CA ILE A 84 -8.72 12.79 2.92
C ILE A 84 -9.37 14.08 3.44
N LYS A 85 -10.44 14.54 2.76
CA LYS A 85 -11.16 15.77 3.13
C LYS A 85 -11.84 15.69 4.50
N SER A 86 -12.13 14.50 5.00
CA SER A 86 -12.75 14.30 6.32
C SER A 86 -11.86 14.73 7.48
N GLY A 87 -10.56 14.93 7.25
CA GLY A 87 -9.58 15.26 8.26
C GLY A 87 -9.19 14.09 9.17
N ALA A 88 -9.55 12.85 8.82
CA ALA A 88 -9.08 11.67 9.53
C ALA A 88 -7.54 11.59 9.48
N ASP A 89 -6.88 11.27 10.60
CA ASP A 89 -5.44 11.07 10.58
C ASP A 89 -5.09 9.73 9.94
N PHE A 90 -4.16 9.75 9.01
CA PHE A 90 -3.76 8.54 8.28
C PHE A 90 -2.30 8.55 7.85
N ARG A 91 -1.79 7.37 7.58
CA ARG A 91 -0.55 7.13 6.81
C ARG A 91 -0.84 6.08 5.74
N ILE A 92 -0.23 6.24 4.57
CA ILE A 92 -0.18 5.17 3.56
C ILE A 92 1.02 4.29 3.89
N VAL A 93 0.81 2.98 3.99
CA VAL A 93 1.86 1.99 4.31
C VAL A 93 1.91 0.96 3.19
N SER A 94 2.90 1.04 2.31
CA SER A 94 2.96 0.23 1.09
C SER A 94 4.30 -0.49 0.91
N ALA A 95 4.24 -1.74 0.45
CA ALA A 95 5.42 -2.48 0.00
C ALA A 95 5.96 -1.99 -1.36
N GLY A 96 5.21 -1.15 -2.08
CA GLY A 96 5.65 -0.44 -3.28
C GLY A 96 6.63 0.70 -2.98
N THR A 97 6.79 1.63 -3.93
CA THR A 97 7.65 2.80 -3.75
C THR A 97 6.86 4.09 -3.52
N LYS A 98 7.52 5.06 -2.88
CA LYS A 98 6.94 6.39 -2.66
C LYS A 98 6.47 7.03 -3.97
N LEU A 99 7.21 6.86 -5.04
CA LEU A 99 6.83 7.44 -6.33
C LEU A 99 5.63 6.74 -6.96
N ASN A 100 5.43 5.43 -6.71
CA ASN A 100 4.20 4.74 -7.14
C ASN A 100 2.97 5.42 -6.53
N ILE A 101 3.02 5.71 -5.24
CA ILE A 101 1.95 6.39 -4.51
C ILE A 101 1.78 7.82 -5.01
N GLN A 102 2.82 8.63 -4.94
CA GLN A 102 2.78 10.04 -5.31
C GLN A 102 2.43 10.25 -6.78
N GLY A 103 3.07 9.50 -7.70
CA GLY A 103 2.84 9.60 -9.14
C GLY A 103 1.39 9.31 -9.53
N THR A 104 0.80 8.28 -8.91
CA THR A 104 -0.62 7.96 -9.12
C THR A 104 -1.54 9.05 -8.54
N LEU A 105 -1.28 9.51 -7.32
CA LEU A 105 -2.12 10.51 -6.64
C LEU A 105 -2.08 11.89 -7.30
N TRP A 106 -0.98 12.26 -7.95
CA TRP A 106 -0.86 13.54 -8.65
C TRP A 106 -1.86 13.70 -9.80
N LYS A 107 -2.30 12.62 -10.45
CA LYS A 107 -3.39 12.63 -11.43
C LYS A 107 -4.69 13.24 -10.87
N TYR A 108 -4.93 13.06 -9.57
CA TYR A 108 -6.12 13.53 -8.85
C TYR A 108 -5.87 14.84 -8.07
N GLY A 109 -4.75 15.51 -8.32
CA GLY A 109 -4.37 16.73 -7.61
C GLY A 109 -3.98 16.53 -6.14
N ILE A 110 -3.82 15.29 -5.69
CA ILE A 110 -3.46 14.95 -4.31
C ILE A 110 -1.95 15.01 -4.15
N LYS A 111 -1.48 15.87 -3.24
CA LYS A 111 -0.07 15.98 -2.85
C LYS A 111 0.05 15.68 -1.36
N LEU A 112 0.67 14.57 -1.03
CA LEU A 112 0.93 14.16 0.35
C LEU A 112 2.36 14.54 0.73
N ASN A 113 2.52 15.00 1.98
CA ASN A 113 3.83 15.17 2.57
C ASN A 113 4.48 13.80 2.83
N ASP A 114 5.79 13.75 2.88
CA ASP A 114 6.56 12.51 3.04
C ASP A 114 6.26 11.78 4.36
N ASP A 115 5.92 12.51 5.42
CA ASP A 115 5.51 11.94 6.72
C ASP A 115 4.18 11.18 6.66
N LYS A 116 3.39 11.36 5.60
CA LYS A 116 2.16 10.60 5.35
C LYS A 116 2.39 9.26 4.63
N ILE A 117 3.63 8.94 4.24
CA ILE A 117 3.95 7.77 3.43
C ILE A 117 5.07 6.95 4.07
N ILE A 118 4.78 5.69 4.38
CA ILE A 118 5.72 4.66 4.82
C ILE A 118 5.85 3.67 3.68
N SER A 119 6.95 3.72 2.95
CA SER A 119 7.16 2.89 1.75
C SER A 119 8.64 2.81 1.39
N ASN A 120 8.98 2.03 0.40
CA ASN A 120 10.33 2.03 -0.16
C ASN A 120 10.63 3.36 -0.88
N ASP A 121 11.88 3.80 -0.81
CA ASP A 121 12.36 4.95 -1.57
C ASP A 121 12.84 4.52 -2.95
N ILE A 122 12.73 5.43 -3.93
CA ILE A 122 13.18 5.24 -5.30
C ILE A 122 13.96 6.45 -5.79
N SER A 123 15.03 6.20 -6.50
CA SER A 123 15.82 7.23 -7.17
C SER A 123 16.18 6.80 -8.59
N PHE A 124 16.47 7.80 -9.44
CA PHE A 124 16.84 7.61 -10.85
C PHE A 124 18.23 8.17 -11.09
N ASP A 125 19.02 7.40 -11.83
CA ASP A 125 20.30 7.80 -12.39
C ASP A 125 20.21 7.59 -13.92
N GLY A 126 19.81 8.65 -14.63
CA GLY A 126 19.27 8.52 -15.98
C GLY A 126 18.05 7.59 -16.00
N ASN A 127 18.14 6.53 -16.80
CA ASN A 127 17.10 5.51 -16.89
C ASN A 127 17.27 4.35 -15.87
N ARG A 128 18.31 4.39 -15.03
CA ARG A 128 18.54 3.35 -14.03
C ARG A 128 17.79 3.64 -12.75
N ILE A 129 17.01 2.67 -12.30
CA ILE A 129 16.24 2.75 -11.07
C ILE A 129 17.03 2.13 -9.92
N LYS A 130 17.10 2.87 -8.79
CA LYS A 130 17.64 2.39 -7.52
C LYS A 130 16.54 2.45 -6.47
N ILE A 131 16.41 1.38 -5.67
CA ILE A 131 15.42 1.26 -4.60
C ILE A 131 16.15 1.03 -3.28
N THR A 132 15.72 1.73 -2.24
CA THR A 132 16.14 1.50 -0.87
C THR A 132 14.93 1.19 0.01
N ASN A 133 15.14 0.39 1.06
CA ASN A 133 14.10 -0.12 1.92
C ASN A 133 14.30 0.43 3.36
N PRO A 134 13.90 1.68 3.66
CA PRO A 134 14.13 2.29 4.98
C PRO A 134 13.30 1.63 6.09
N PHE A 135 12.22 0.95 5.75
CA PHE A 135 11.29 0.28 6.68
C PHE A 135 11.29 -1.24 6.50
N LEU A 136 12.46 -1.82 6.21
CA LEU A 136 12.61 -3.24 5.87
C LEU A 136 12.12 -4.15 7.01
N ASP A 137 11.28 -5.12 6.67
CA ASP A 137 10.88 -6.18 7.57
C ASP A 137 12.06 -7.11 7.92
N LYS A 138 12.07 -7.65 9.14
CA LYS A 138 13.18 -8.47 9.67
C LYS A 138 13.47 -9.71 8.82
N GLU A 139 12.43 -10.30 8.24
CA GLU A 139 12.53 -11.45 7.35
C GLU A 139 12.97 -11.07 5.94
N MET A 140 13.06 -9.79 5.63
CA MET A 140 13.38 -9.25 4.29
C MET A 140 12.45 -9.76 3.18
N TYR A 141 11.23 -10.15 3.54
CA TYR A 141 10.27 -10.77 2.62
C TYR A 141 9.38 -9.74 1.93
N TYR A 142 8.79 -8.79 2.70
CA TYR A 142 7.80 -7.83 2.17
C TYR A 142 8.45 -6.53 1.67
N GLY A 143 9.60 -6.15 2.23
CA GLY A 143 10.28 -4.89 1.91
C GLY A 143 9.82 -3.69 2.74
N VAL A 144 8.66 -3.76 3.39
CA VAL A 144 8.16 -2.80 4.40
C VAL A 144 7.51 -3.57 5.54
N ASP A 145 7.94 -3.30 6.77
CA ASP A 145 7.35 -3.90 7.96
C ASP A 145 6.07 -3.17 8.37
N LYS A 146 4.94 -3.59 7.77
CA LYS A 146 3.63 -3.02 8.07
C LYS A 146 3.17 -3.34 9.50
N LYS A 147 3.61 -4.48 10.07
CA LYS A 147 3.36 -4.82 11.48
C LYS A 147 4.06 -3.84 12.40
N GLU A 148 5.35 -3.60 12.21
CA GLU A 148 6.12 -2.64 13.01
C GLU A 148 5.52 -1.22 12.89
N ALA A 149 5.01 -0.85 11.70
CA ALA A 149 4.30 0.42 11.54
C ALA A 149 3.07 0.52 12.46
N VAL A 150 2.24 -0.53 12.54
CA VAL A 150 1.08 -0.60 13.45
C VAL A 150 1.54 -0.49 14.90
N GLU A 151 2.46 -1.34 15.33
CA GLU A 151 2.94 -1.40 16.71
C GLU A 151 3.60 -0.07 17.14
N ASN A 152 4.29 0.62 16.20
CA ASN A 152 4.91 1.91 16.48
C ASN A 152 3.88 2.99 16.79
N PHE A 153 2.77 3.08 16.06
CA PHE A 153 1.69 4.02 16.39
C PHE A 153 0.94 3.63 17.65
N GLN A 154 0.75 2.34 17.92
CA GLN A 154 0.16 1.87 19.18
C GLN A 154 1.03 2.26 20.39
N ARG A 155 2.36 2.14 20.29
CA ARG A 155 3.29 2.61 21.34
C ARG A 155 3.23 4.13 21.58
N GLN A 156 2.80 4.90 20.59
CA GLN A 156 2.55 6.34 20.71
C GLN A 156 1.16 6.69 21.28
N GLY A 157 0.37 5.68 21.66
CA GLY A 157 -0.97 5.84 22.25
C GLY A 157 -2.09 6.01 21.22
N TYR A 158 -1.86 5.65 19.95
CA TYR A 158 -2.92 5.62 18.96
C TYR A 158 -3.67 4.28 18.98
N LYS A 159 -4.97 4.35 18.76
CA LYS A 159 -5.76 3.21 18.27
C LYS A 159 -5.58 3.12 16.76
N VAL A 160 -5.03 2.02 16.31
CA VAL A 160 -4.67 1.84 14.90
C VAL A 160 -5.75 1.07 14.17
N ILE A 161 -6.30 1.69 13.14
CA ILE A 161 -7.20 1.06 12.18
C ILE A 161 -6.40 0.74 10.93
N PHE A 162 -6.25 -0.55 10.59
CA PHE A 162 -5.56 -0.95 9.38
C PHE A 162 -6.54 -1.13 8.22
N VAL A 163 -6.15 -0.69 7.02
CA VAL A 163 -6.96 -0.83 5.80
C VAL A 163 -6.13 -1.51 4.73
N GLY A 164 -6.56 -2.67 4.23
CA GLY A 164 -5.76 -3.46 3.29
C GLY A 164 -6.55 -4.47 2.48
N ASP A 165 -5.83 -5.29 1.68
CA ASP A 165 -6.45 -6.25 0.75
C ASP A 165 -5.74 -7.61 0.68
N GLY A 166 -4.44 -7.68 0.96
CA GLY A 166 -3.62 -8.80 0.51
C GLY A 166 -2.62 -9.38 1.50
N PRO A 167 -1.79 -10.32 1.03
CA PRO A 167 -0.84 -11.04 1.88
C PRO A 167 0.20 -10.16 2.57
N SER A 168 0.55 -9.02 2.00
CA SER A 168 1.49 -8.06 2.63
C SER A 168 0.94 -7.43 3.91
N ASP A 169 -0.39 -7.53 4.12
CA ASP A 169 -1.10 -6.90 5.21
C ASP A 169 -1.34 -7.83 6.39
N TYR A 170 -1.22 -9.15 6.20
CA TYR A 170 -1.61 -10.15 7.20
C TYR A 170 -1.03 -9.87 8.57
N ARG A 171 0.27 -9.64 8.66
CA ARG A 171 0.95 -9.35 9.94
C ARG A 171 0.51 -8.03 10.58
N ALA A 172 0.13 -7.04 9.79
CA ALA A 172 -0.40 -5.77 10.28
C ALA A 172 -1.83 -5.94 10.80
N VAL A 173 -2.66 -6.68 10.06
CA VAL A 173 -4.05 -6.97 10.43
C VAL A 173 -4.15 -7.77 11.73
N GLU A 174 -3.20 -8.68 11.99
CA GLU A 174 -3.13 -9.47 13.23
C GLU A 174 -2.95 -8.62 14.49
N VAL A 175 -2.27 -7.47 14.39
CA VAL A 175 -1.91 -6.63 15.54
C VAL A 175 -2.67 -5.31 15.61
N ALA A 176 -3.38 -4.93 14.56
CA ALA A 176 -4.20 -3.72 14.53
C ALA A 176 -5.40 -3.84 15.49
N ASP A 177 -5.82 -2.70 16.05
CA ASP A 177 -6.98 -2.66 16.96
C ASP A 177 -8.30 -2.96 16.23
N PHE A 178 -8.35 -2.65 14.94
CA PHE A 178 -9.44 -2.98 14.04
C PHE A 178 -8.97 -2.92 12.58
N SER A 179 -9.66 -3.64 11.67
CA SER A 179 -9.28 -3.62 10.26
C SER A 179 -10.47 -3.46 9.33
N PHE A 180 -10.25 -2.71 8.24
CA PHE A 180 -11.10 -2.71 7.06
C PHE A 180 -10.38 -3.48 5.94
N ILE A 181 -11.06 -4.46 5.36
CA ILE A 181 -10.50 -5.32 4.34
C ILE A 181 -11.31 -5.17 3.05
N ARG A 182 -10.63 -4.92 1.96
CA ARG A 182 -11.24 -4.79 0.64
C ARG A 182 -11.98 -6.09 0.29
N LYS A 183 -13.27 -5.99 -0.10
CA LYS A 183 -14.11 -7.14 -0.47
C LYS A 183 -13.49 -7.97 -1.59
N ASN A 184 -13.80 -9.27 -1.58
CA ASN A 184 -13.38 -10.23 -2.59
C ASN A 184 -11.86 -10.38 -2.72
N THR A 185 -11.10 -10.11 -1.66
CA THR A 185 -9.64 -10.25 -1.63
C THR A 185 -9.20 -11.40 -0.74
N ARG A 186 -7.92 -11.77 -0.83
CA ARG A 186 -7.35 -12.87 -0.04
C ARG A 186 -7.34 -12.58 1.46
N ALA A 187 -7.21 -11.32 1.85
CA ALA A 187 -7.18 -10.93 3.26
C ALA A 187 -8.52 -11.16 3.95
N VAL A 188 -9.65 -11.17 3.24
CA VAL A 188 -10.96 -11.54 3.80
C VAL A 188 -10.94 -12.97 4.33
N ASN A 189 -10.45 -13.93 3.53
CA ASN A 189 -10.37 -15.33 3.95
C ASN A 189 -9.39 -15.50 5.11
N PHE A 190 -8.22 -14.86 5.03
CA PHE A 190 -7.23 -14.86 6.10
C PHE A 190 -7.83 -14.38 7.43
N CYS A 191 -8.55 -13.26 7.45
CA CYS A 191 -9.16 -12.73 8.66
C CYS A 191 -10.22 -13.69 9.24
N LYS A 192 -11.04 -14.31 8.37
CA LYS A 192 -12.05 -15.29 8.79
C LYS A 192 -11.41 -16.54 9.41
N GLU A 193 -10.38 -17.08 8.77
CA GLU A 193 -9.66 -18.29 9.22
C GLU A 193 -8.92 -18.06 10.56
N ASN A 194 -8.45 -16.84 10.81
CA ASN A 194 -7.71 -16.49 12.03
C ASN A 194 -8.56 -15.77 13.09
N ASN A 195 -9.89 -15.71 12.93
CA ASN A 195 -10.82 -15.06 13.86
C ASN A 195 -10.48 -13.59 14.17
N ILE A 196 -9.93 -12.86 13.19
CA ILE A 196 -9.59 -11.46 13.32
C ILE A 196 -10.86 -10.61 13.13
N LYS A 197 -11.05 -9.58 13.96
CA LYS A 197 -12.16 -8.63 13.82
C LYS A 197 -11.90 -7.67 12.69
N PHE A 198 -12.78 -7.65 11.70
CA PHE A 198 -12.69 -6.74 10.56
C PHE A 198 -14.08 -6.41 10.00
N MET A 199 -14.13 -5.40 9.15
CA MET A 199 -15.26 -5.10 8.25
C MET A 199 -14.77 -5.15 6.80
N GLU A 200 -15.58 -5.76 5.95
CA GLU A 200 -15.37 -5.69 4.50
C GLU A 200 -15.84 -4.34 3.97
N PHE A 201 -15.10 -3.77 3.01
CA PHE A 201 -15.47 -2.51 2.36
C PHE A 201 -15.25 -2.56 0.84
N GLU A 202 -16.06 -1.79 0.11
CA GLU A 202 -15.93 -1.59 -1.35
C GLU A 202 -15.50 -0.17 -1.70
N SER A 203 -15.80 0.79 -0.82
CA SER A 203 -15.41 2.19 -1.01
C SER A 203 -15.05 2.84 0.31
N PHE A 204 -14.22 3.88 0.28
CA PHE A 204 -13.86 4.65 1.47
C PHE A 204 -15.06 5.39 2.08
N HIS A 205 -16.19 5.54 1.37
CA HIS A 205 -17.41 6.07 1.97
C HIS A 205 -17.96 5.18 3.09
N GLU A 206 -17.74 3.85 3.03
CA GLU A 206 -18.14 2.95 4.12
C GLU A 206 -17.27 3.16 5.37
N ILE A 207 -15.99 3.44 5.19
CA ILE A 207 -15.07 3.79 6.29
C ILE A 207 -15.47 5.15 6.88
N LEU A 208 -15.81 6.14 6.05
CA LEU A 208 -16.29 7.44 6.49
C LEU A 208 -17.58 7.32 7.31
N LYS A 209 -18.52 6.51 6.86
CA LYS A 209 -19.75 6.24 7.62
C LYS A 209 -19.44 5.68 9.00
N TRP A 210 -18.53 4.70 9.08
CA TRP A 210 -18.11 4.12 10.35
C TRP A 210 -17.46 5.17 11.28
N ILE A 211 -16.65 6.09 10.74
CA ILE A 211 -16.05 7.20 11.52
C ILE A 211 -17.13 8.09 12.12
N LEU A 212 -18.17 8.41 11.34
CA LEU A 212 -19.28 9.27 11.82
C LEU A 212 -20.12 8.59 12.90
N GLU A 213 -20.31 7.28 12.83
CA GLU A 213 -21.06 6.50 13.83
C GLU A 213 -20.28 6.32 15.16
N LYS A 214 -18.98 6.55 15.16
CA LYS A 214 -18.11 6.41 16.35
C LYS A 214 -17.83 7.76 17.06
N ARG A 215 -18.16 8.88 16.43
CA ARG A 215 -18.07 10.23 17.04
C ARG A 215 -19.31 10.53 17.88
#